data_5f78798649bf1df611ec0f0b50ef5c71
#
_entry.id   5f78798649bf1df611ec0f0b50ef5c71
#
_cell.length_a   1.000
_cell.length_b   1.000
_cell.length_c   1.000
_cell.angle_alpha   90.00
_cell.angle_beta   90.00
_cell.angle_gamma   90.00
#
_symmetry.space_group_name_H-M   'P 1'
#
loop_
_entity.id
_entity.type
_entity.pdbx_description
1 polymer ?
#
loop_
_entity_poly.entity_id
_entity_poly.type
_entity_poly.pdbx_seq_one_letter_code
_entity_poly.pdbx_strand_id
1 'polypeptide(L)'
;MSDAARAYARVANTTAAPREIEAQALLKAANKLQDVLNNGDSTGERTKDALLFNRKLWSIFMSDALRDENNPQPLEMRQQIANIGMFVLTQTAALQLNPQPEHFKSLIEINRNLAAGLSGRG
;
A
#
# COMPACT_ATOMS: atom_id res chain seq x y z
N MET A 1 -13.43 13.25 -26.00
CA MET A 1 -14.24 12.18 -25.38
C MET A 1 -15.68 12.63 -25.28
N SER A 2 -16.64 11.77 -25.66
CA SER A 2 -18.05 12.07 -25.56
C SER A 2 -18.52 12.19 -24.11
N ASP A 3 -19.69 12.85 -23.92
CA ASP A 3 -20.25 12.98 -22.56
C ASP A 3 -20.60 11.62 -21.96
N ALA A 4 -21.09 10.68 -22.78
CA ALA A 4 -21.39 9.33 -22.35
C ALA A 4 -20.13 8.59 -21.89
N ALA A 5 -19.03 8.73 -22.64
CA ALA A 5 -17.76 8.13 -22.29
C ALA A 5 -17.19 8.72 -21.00
N ARG A 6 -17.37 10.04 -20.81
CA ARG A 6 -16.94 10.71 -19.57
C ARG A 6 -17.75 10.22 -18.37
N ALA A 7 -19.06 10.08 -18.55
CA ALA A 7 -19.93 9.58 -17.49
C ALA A 7 -19.55 8.14 -17.11
N TYR A 8 -19.30 7.31 -18.12
CA TYR A 8 -18.85 5.93 -17.89
C TYR A 8 -17.50 5.90 -17.18
N ALA A 9 -16.56 6.73 -17.63
CA ALA A 9 -15.25 6.83 -17.01
C ALA A 9 -15.35 7.26 -15.55
N ARG A 10 -16.26 8.19 -15.24
CA ARG A 10 -16.49 8.62 -13.86
C ARG A 10 -17.05 7.49 -13.00
N VAL A 11 -18.00 6.73 -13.52
CA VAL A 11 -18.56 5.57 -12.81
C VAL A 11 -17.49 4.52 -12.61
N ALA A 12 -16.72 4.21 -13.65
CA ALA A 12 -15.59 3.31 -13.57
C ALA A 12 -14.57 3.80 -12.54
N ASN A 13 -14.31 5.12 -12.51
CA ASN A 13 -13.38 5.73 -11.58
C ASN A 13 -13.86 5.67 -10.14
N THR A 14 -15.17 5.69 -9.88
CA THR A 14 -15.68 5.53 -8.52
C THR A 14 -15.53 4.11 -8.01
N THR A 15 -15.32 3.12 -8.91
CA THR A 15 -15.14 1.71 -8.54
C THR A 15 -13.73 1.21 -8.81
N ALA A 16 -13.10 1.64 -9.92
CA ALA A 16 -11.78 1.15 -10.35
C ALA A 16 -10.64 2.13 -10.04
N ALA A 17 -10.88 3.44 -10.13
CA ALA A 17 -9.82 4.42 -9.90
C ALA A 17 -9.26 4.39 -8.48
N PRO A 18 -10.06 4.18 -7.41
CA PRO A 18 -9.48 4.02 -6.08
C PRO A 18 -8.49 2.86 -6.01
N ARG A 19 -8.78 1.74 -6.69
CA ARG A 19 -7.86 0.59 -6.73
C ARG A 19 -6.57 0.92 -7.45
N GLU A 20 -6.65 1.66 -8.56
CA GLU A 20 -5.46 2.09 -9.28
C GLU A 20 -4.62 3.07 -8.48
N ILE A 21 -5.26 4.01 -7.80
CA ILE A 21 -4.59 4.96 -6.92
C ILE A 21 -3.91 4.22 -5.77
N GLU A 22 -4.61 3.27 -5.17
CA GLU A 22 -4.07 2.44 -4.09
C GLU A 22 -2.87 1.62 -4.59
N ALA A 23 -2.99 1.00 -5.77
CA ALA A 23 -1.91 0.22 -6.36
C ALA A 23 -0.68 1.10 -6.60
N GLN A 24 -0.87 2.29 -7.15
CA GLN A 24 0.23 3.22 -7.40
C GLN A 24 0.89 3.68 -6.10
N ALA A 25 0.10 3.93 -5.06
CA ALA A 25 0.63 4.32 -3.75
C ALA A 25 1.46 3.18 -3.14
N LEU A 26 1.01 1.93 -3.28
CA LEU A 26 1.75 0.77 -2.82
C LEU A 26 3.06 0.60 -3.58
N LEU A 27 3.04 0.81 -4.90
CA LEU A 27 4.27 0.75 -5.71
C LEU A 27 5.23 1.86 -5.33
N LYS A 28 4.72 3.05 -5.05
CA LYS A 28 5.54 4.16 -4.59
C LYS A 28 6.20 3.84 -3.26
N ALA A 29 5.44 3.25 -2.33
CA ALA A 29 5.98 2.83 -1.04
C ALA A 29 7.07 1.77 -1.23
N ALA A 30 6.83 0.77 -2.09
CA ALA A 30 7.81 -0.26 -2.39
C ALA A 30 9.08 0.32 -3.01
N ASN A 31 8.93 1.29 -3.92
CA ASN A 31 10.08 1.92 -4.58
C ASN A 31 10.92 2.74 -3.60
N LYS A 32 10.30 3.42 -2.66
CA LYS A 32 11.03 4.15 -1.62
C LYS A 32 11.86 3.20 -0.76
N LEU A 33 11.27 2.07 -0.37
CA LEU A 33 11.97 1.05 0.41
C LEU A 33 13.09 0.40 -0.40
N GLN A 34 12.82 0.10 -1.68
CA GLN A 34 13.82 -0.50 -2.56
C GLN A 34 15.01 0.44 -2.79
N ASP A 35 14.75 1.74 -2.90
CA ASP A 35 15.81 2.73 -3.06
C ASP A 35 16.76 2.73 -1.86
N VAL A 36 16.23 2.61 -0.65
CA VAL A 36 17.05 2.51 0.56
C VAL A 36 17.94 1.27 0.50
N LEU A 37 17.38 0.13 0.07
CA LEU A 37 18.16 -1.11 -0.05
C LEU A 37 19.24 -1.01 -1.11
N ASN A 38 18.92 -0.40 -2.25
CA ASN A 38 19.85 -0.34 -3.38
C ASN A 38 20.99 0.64 -3.16
N ASN A 39 20.70 1.78 -2.58
CA ASN A 39 21.63 2.92 -2.53
C ASN A 39 22.13 3.23 -1.13
N GLY A 40 21.60 2.54 -0.11
CA GLY A 40 21.93 2.84 1.26
C GLY A 40 21.37 4.19 1.71
N ASP A 41 21.63 4.55 2.94
CA ASP A 41 21.11 5.80 3.52
C ASP A 41 21.97 6.21 4.71
N SER A 42 23.06 6.92 4.45
CA SER A 42 24.01 7.28 5.49
C SER A 42 23.43 8.20 6.57
N THR A 43 22.44 9.04 6.23
CA THR A 43 21.82 9.96 7.19
C THR A 43 20.61 9.36 7.90
N GLY A 44 20.02 8.32 7.34
CA GLY A 44 18.78 7.74 7.84
C GLY A 44 17.52 8.49 7.42
N GLU A 45 17.65 9.60 6.71
CA GLU A 45 16.49 10.43 6.34
C GLU A 45 15.58 9.75 5.32
N ARG A 46 16.16 9.08 4.32
CA ARG A 46 15.38 8.37 3.30
C ARG A 46 14.69 7.16 3.89
N THR A 47 15.36 6.46 4.80
CA THR A 47 14.78 5.33 5.53
C THR A 47 13.57 5.80 6.34
N LYS A 48 13.74 6.88 7.09
CA LYS A 48 12.67 7.45 7.90
C LYS A 48 11.48 7.84 7.03
N ASP A 49 11.72 8.51 5.92
CA ASP A 49 10.67 8.92 4.99
C ASP A 49 9.94 7.71 4.40
N ALA A 50 10.68 6.70 3.96
CA ALA A 50 10.10 5.49 3.37
C ALA A 50 9.23 4.74 4.39
N LEU A 51 9.72 4.59 5.61
CA LEU A 51 8.97 3.89 6.66
C LEU A 51 7.73 4.68 7.08
N LEU A 52 7.84 6.00 7.18
CA LEU A 52 6.69 6.85 7.52
C LEU A 52 5.63 6.81 6.43
N PHE A 53 6.04 6.88 5.17
CA PHE A 53 5.12 6.79 4.03
C PHE A 53 4.36 5.46 4.07
N ASN A 54 5.09 4.36 4.26
CA ASN A 54 4.50 3.02 4.30
C ASN A 54 3.54 2.87 5.48
N ARG A 55 3.91 3.38 6.65
CA ARG A 55 3.06 3.33 7.83
C ARG A 55 1.76 4.09 7.64
N LYS A 56 1.83 5.30 7.09
CA LYS A 56 0.64 6.11 6.84
C LYS A 56 -0.28 5.44 5.84
N LEU A 57 0.30 4.90 4.76
CA LEU A 57 -0.47 4.21 3.73
C LEU A 57 -1.22 3.01 4.29
N TRP A 58 -0.54 2.16 5.05
CA TRP A 58 -1.16 0.98 5.64
C TRP A 58 -2.16 1.32 6.74
N SER A 59 -1.94 2.42 7.47
CA SER A 59 -2.93 2.90 8.43
C SER A 59 -4.24 3.28 7.75
N ILE A 60 -4.15 3.90 6.57
CA ILE A 60 -5.33 4.24 5.78
C ILE A 60 -6.04 2.97 5.30
N PHE A 61 -5.29 2.01 4.74
CA PHE A 61 -5.86 0.75 4.26
C PHE A 61 -6.57 -0.01 5.39
N MET A 62 -5.97 -0.08 6.55
CA MET A 62 -6.56 -0.78 7.69
C MET A 62 -7.82 -0.07 8.18
N SER A 63 -7.75 1.25 8.29
CA SER A 63 -8.91 2.04 8.71
C SER A 63 -10.08 1.83 7.77
N ASP A 64 -9.81 1.84 6.46
CA ASP A 64 -10.84 1.61 5.46
C ASP A 64 -11.38 0.18 5.52
N ALA A 65 -10.50 -0.80 5.68
CA ALA A 65 -10.90 -2.21 5.76
C ALA A 65 -11.75 -2.50 7.00
N LEU A 66 -11.52 -1.78 8.10
CA LEU A 66 -12.24 -1.98 9.36
C LEU A 66 -13.56 -1.21 9.42
N ARG A 67 -13.82 -0.34 8.45
CA ARG A 67 -15.08 0.39 8.39
C ARG A 67 -16.21 -0.54 7.98
N ASP A 68 -17.23 -0.67 8.81
CA ASP A 68 -18.33 -1.60 8.59
C ASP A 68 -19.42 -1.05 7.68
N GLU A 69 -19.80 0.22 7.87
CA GLU A 69 -20.92 0.81 7.15
C GLU A 69 -20.58 1.09 5.70
N ASN A 70 -21.43 0.61 4.80
CA ASN A 70 -21.35 0.91 3.37
C ASN A 70 -19.99 0.63 2.75
N ASN A 71 -19.29 -0.38 3.27
CA ASN A 71 -17.98 -0.72 2.76
C ASN A 71 -18.14 -1.56 1.49
N PRO A 72 -17.65 -1.07 0.33
CA PRO A 72 -17.79 -1.81 -0.93
C PRO A 72 -16.88 -3.01 -1.05
N GLN A 73 -15.88 -3.15 -0.16
CA GLN A 73 -14.95 -4.27 -0.22
C GLN A 73 -15.59 -5.53 0.38
N PRO A 74 -15.36 -6.70 -0.25
CA PRO A 74 -15.80 -7.96 0.33
C PRO A 74 -15.19 -8.19 1.72
N LEU A 75 -15.97 -8.80 2.61
CA LEU A 75 -15.52 -9.04 3.99
C LEU A 75 -14.21 -9.83 4.03
N GLU A 76 -14.07 -10.84 3.19
CA GLU A 76 -12.86 -11.66 3.14
C GLU A 76 -11.63 -10.81 2.81
N MET A 77 -11.74 -9.92 1.82
CA MET A 77 -10.65 -9.02 1.45
C MET A 77 -10.31 -8.07 2.59
N ARG A 78 -11.33 -7.54 3.25
CA ARG A 78 -11.13 -6.64 4.40
C ARG A 78 -10.39 -7.32 5.53
N GLN A 79 -10.72 -8.58 5.81
CA GLN A 79 -10.03 -9.36 6.84
C GLN A 79 -8.57 -9.62 6.46
N GLN A 80 -8.32 -9.93 5.20
CA GLN A 80 -6.95 -10.13 4.71
C GLN A 80 -6.13 -8.85 4.83
N ILE A 81 -6.69 -7.71 4.44
CA ILE A 81 -6.00 -6.42 4.55
C ILE A 81 -5.69 -6.10 6.01
N ALA A 82 -6.65 -6.34 6.91
CA ALA A 82 -6.44 -6.09 8.33
C ALA A 82 -5.32 -6.96 8.89
N ASN A 83 -5.29 -8.23 8.54
CA ASN A 83 -4.27 -9.17 9.03
C ASN A 83 -2.88 -8.82 8.49
N ILE A 84 -2.79 -8.57 7.18
CA ILE A 84 -1.52 -8.17 6.56
C ILE A 84 -1.07 -6.83 7.12
N GLY A 85 -2.00 -5.90 7.31
CA GLY A 85 -1.69 -4.59 7.86
C GLY A 85 -1.08 -4.65 9.24
N MET A 86 -1.58 -5.52 10.11
CA MET A 86 -0.99 -5.71 11.43
C MET A 86 0.46 -6.18 11.31
N PHE A 87 0.72 -7.13 10.42
CA PHE A 87 2.08 -7.60 10.15
C PHE A 87 2.96 -6.45 9.63
N VAL A 88 2.45 -5.70 8.64
CA VAL A 88 3.18 -4.58 8.04
C VAL A 88 3.54 -3.52 9.08
N LEU A 89 2.58 -3.15 9.92
CA LEU A 89 2.82 -2.13 10.94
C LEU A 89 3.81 -2.61 11.99
N THR A 90 3.76 -3.89 12.35
CA THR A 90 4.71 -4.50 13.27
C THR A 90 6.13 -4.50 12.68
N GLN A 91 6.26 -4.90 11.41
CA GLN A 91 7.55 -4.90 10.72
C GLN A 91 8.10 -3.49 10.55
N THR A 92 7.23 -2.53 10.25
CA THR A 92 7.63 -1.14 10.10
C THR A 92 8.21 -0.60 11.41
N ALA A 93 7.54 -0.88 12.53
CA ALA A 93 8.03 -0.49 13.84
C ALA A 93 9.40 -1.14 14.15
N ALA A 94 9.55 -2.42 13.82
CA ALA A 94 10.83 -3.13 14.01
C ALA A 94 11.96 -2.48 13.21
N LEU A 95 11.68 -2.07 11.97
CA LEU A 95 12.66 -1.41 11.11
C LEU A 95 13.05 -0.03 11.60
N GLN A 96 12.14 0.68 12.27
CA GLN A 96 12.45 1.97 12.87
C GLN A 96 13.47 1.85 13.99
N LEU A 97 13.44 0.71 14.70
CA LEU A 97 14.37 0.44 15.79
C LEU A 97 15.68 -0.17 15.30
N ASN A 98 15.59 -1.08 14.33
CA ASN A 98 16.75 -1.81 13.83
C ASN A 98 16.55 -2.19 12.37
N PRO A 99 17.05 -1.38 11.40
CA PRO A 99 16.86 -1.64 9.97
C PRO A 99 17.59 -2.92 9.54
N GLN A 100 16.83 -3.97 9.21
CA GLN A 100 17.34 -5.22 8.67
C GLN A 100 16.88 -5.41 7.23
N PRO A 101 17.78 -5.76 6.29
CA PRO A 101 17.41 -5.92 4.88
C PRO A 101 16.25 -6.88 4.65
N GLU A 102 16.16 -7.97 5.39
CA GLU A 102 15.09 -8.95 5.24
C GLU A 102 13.71 -8.34 5.47
N HIS A 103 13.59 -7.45 6.45
CA HIS A 103 12.32 -6.81 6.76
C HIS A 103 11.91 -5.81 5.67
N PHE A 104 12.89 -5.09 5.08
CA PHE A 104 12.62 -4.25 3.92
C PHE A 104 12.10 -5.08 2.75
N LYS A 105 12.73 -6.21 2.47
CA LYS A 105 12.32 -7.10 1.36
C LYS A 105 10.91 -7.62 1.56
N SER A 106 10.55 -8.00 2.79
CA SER A 106 9.20 -8.44 3.10
C SER A 106 8.16 -7.37 2.81
N LEU A 107 8.40 -6.15 3.26
CA LEU A 107 7.49 -5.03 3.02
C LEU A 107 7.37 -4.70 1.54
N ILE A 108 8.48 -4.69 0.81
CA ILE A 108 8.49 -4.44 -0.62
C ILE A 108 7.65 -5.49 -1.36
N GLU A 109 7.84 -6.75 -1.03
CA GLU A 109 7.12 -7.86 -1.66
C GLU A 109 5.62 -7.77 -1.38
N ILE A 110 5.23 -7.52 -0.13
CA ILE A 110 3.83 -7.37 0.25
C ILE A 110 3.19 -6.24 -0.54
N ASN A 111 3.84 -5.09 -0.59
CA ASN A 111 3.30 -3.93 -1.31
C ASN A 111 3.15 -4.21 -2.80
N ARG A 112 4.13 -4.84 -3.42
CA ARG A 112 4.09 -5.17 -4.84
C ARG A 112 3.01 -6.20 -5.15
N ASN A 113 2.87 -7.22 -4.32
CA ASN A 113 1.87 -8.27 -4.53
C ASN A 113 0.46 -7.72 -4.37
N LEU A 114 0.23 -6.88 -3.36
CA LEU A 114 -1.09 -6.28 -3.19
C LEU A 114 -1.39 -5.30 -4.34
N ALA A 115 -0.40 -4.53 -4.78
CA ALA A 115 -0.58 -3.63 -5.92
C ALA A 115 -0.96 -4.40 -7.18
N ALA A 116 -0.31 -5.52 -7.44
CA ALA A 116 -0.63 -6.38 -8.60
C ALA A 116 -2.07 -6.91 -8.50
N GLY A 117 -2.48 -7.35 -7.31
CA GLY A 117 -3.84 -7.82 -7.09
C GLY A 117 -4.88 -6.73 -7.32
N LEU A 118 -4.63 -5.53 -6.81
CA LEU A 118 -5.54 -4.39 -6.98
C LEU A 118 -5.63 -3.94 -8.44
N SER A 119 -4.56 -4.11 -9.20
CA SER A 119 -4.54 -3.77 -10.63
C SER A 119 -5.07 -4.91 -11.52
N GLY A 120 -5.51 -6.01 -10.94
CA GLY A 120 -6.01 -7.17 -11.69
C GLY A 120 -4.92 -7.97 -12.37
N ARG A 121 -3.66 -7.83 -11.94
CA ARG A 121 -2.50 -8.53 -12.52
C ARG A 121 -1.94 -9.61 -11.62
N GLY A 122 -2.58 -9.77 -10.48
CA GLY A 122 -2.13 -10.71 -9.47
C GLY A 122 -2.50 -12.15 -9.74
#